data_f55f57de2f883091bc30bfe0e93617fc
#
_entry.id   f55f57de2f883091bc30bfe0e93617fc
#
_cell.length_a   1.000
_cell.length_b   1.000
_cell.length_c   1.000
_cell.angle_alpha   90.00
_cell.angle_beta   90.00
_cell.angle_gamma   90.00
#
_symmetry.space_group_name_H-M   'P 1'
#
loop_
_entity.id
_entity.type
_entity.pdbx_description
1 polymer ?
#
loop_
_entity_poly.entity_id
_entity_poly.type
_entity_poly.pdbx_seq_one_letter_code
_entity_poly.pdbx_strand_id
1 'polypeptide(L)' 'MGADNRRTTETGYVNRRGQAVLRDTGLPGNDHNQRTYVLRCGACAHEYGANGSDIWQRRCPACDGGAEGLPY' A
#
# COMPACT_ATOMS: atom_id res chain seq x y z
N MET A 1 8.91 -19.02 10.46
CA MET A 1 8.39 -18.70 10.19
C MET A 1 8.38 -17.64 9.66
N GLY A 2 8.65 -17.17 9.23
CA GLY A 2 8.66 -16.07 8.38
C GLY A 2 7.60 -15.02 8.52
N ALA A 3 6.98 -15.00 9.60
CA ALA A 3 5.97 -13.98 9.82
C ALA A 3 6.64 -12.61 9.89
N ASP A 4 6.13 -11.67 9.10
CA ASP A 4 6.59 -10.30 9.15
C ASP A 4 5.92 -9.63 10.35
N ASN A 5 6.71 -9.15 11.29
CA ASN A 5 6.19 -8.50 12.50
C ASN A 5 5.88 -7.02 12.29
N ARG A 6 6.12 -6.49 11.10
CA ARG A 6 5.80 -5.10 10.82
C ARG A 6 4.30 -4.87 10.78
N ARG A 7 3.90 -3.70 11.20
CA ARG A 7 2.53 -3.27 10.99
C ARG A 7 2.32 -3.05 9.49
N THR A 8 1.07 -3.17 9.04
CA THR A 8 0.77 -3.03 7.61
C THR A 8 1.07 -1.63 7.07
N THR A 9 1.18 -0.63 7.94
CA THR A 9 1.49 0.75 7.53
C THR A 9 2.97 1.09 7.68
N GLU A 10 3.77 0.17 8.18
CA GLU A 10 5.18 0.45 8.43
C GLU A 10 5.96 0.40 7.11
N THR A 11 6.88 1.35 6.93
CA THR A 11 7.76 1.38 5.77
C THR A 11 8.50 0.05 5.66
N GLY A 12 8.49 -0.54 4.48
CA GLY A 12 9.10 -1.84 4.22
C GLY A 12 8.16 -3.02 4.35
N TYR A 13 6.95 -2.82 4.86
CA TYR A 13 5.97 -3.90 4.89
C TYR A 13 5.62 -4.32 3.46
N VAL A 14 5.58 -5.62 3.22
CA VAL A 14 5.17 -6.17 1.93
C VAL A 14 3.98 -7.10 2.17
N ASN A 15 2.88 -6.85 1.49
CA ASN A 15 1.70 -7.67 1.66
C ASN A 15 1.78 -8.95 0.82
N ARG A 16 0.77 -9.81 0.95
CA ARG A 16 0.74 -11.09 0.24
C ARG A 16 0.61 -10.95 -1.27
N ARG A 17 0.32 -9.76 -1.77
CA ARG A 17 0.23 -9.48 -3.21
C ARG A 17 1.51 -8.83 -3.74
N GLY A 18 2.55 -8.73 -2.91
CA GLY A 18 3.82 -8.16 -3.33
C GLY A 18 3.84 -6.64 -3.36
N GLN A 19 2.89 -5.99 -2.70
CA GLN A 19 2.84 -4.53 -2.64
C GLN A 19 3.60 -4.05 -1.41
N ALA A 20 4.60 -3.22 -1.60
CA ALA A 20 5.47 -2.75 -0.52
C ALA A 20 5.14 -1.32 -0.12
N VAL A 21 5.15 -1.05 1.18
CA VAL A 21 4.95 0.31 1.70
C VAL A 21 6.27 1.07 1.58
N LEU A 22 6.27 2.17 0.84
CA LEU A 22 7.44 3.02 0.68
C LEU A 22 7.49 4.13 1.73
N ARG A 23 6.37 4.80 1.95
CA ARG A 23 6.31 5.90 2.91
C ARG A 23 4.88 6.33 3.21
N ASP A 24 4.72 7.03 4.33
CA ASP A 24 3.51 7.76 4.70
C ASP A 24 3.60 9.13 4.03
N THR A 25 2.60 9.50 3.25
CA THR A 25 2.60 10.80 2.58
C THR A 25 2.27 11.96 3.51
N GLY A 26 1.68 11.67 4.66
CA GLY A 26 1.16 12.71 5.55
C GLY A 26 -0.16 13.30 5.08
N LEU A 27 -0.67 12.88 3.92
CA LEU A 27 -1.92 13.38 3.37
C LEU A 27 -3.10 12.52 3.86
N PRO A 28 -4.31 13.11 3.94
CA PRO A 28 -5.48 12.32 4.31
C PRO A 28 -5.83 11.33 3.20
N GLY A 29 -6.28 10.14 3.59
CA GLY A 29 -6.84 9.19 2.66
C GLY A 29 -8.27 9.56 2.31
N ASN A 30 -8.94 8.70 1.54
CA ASN A 30 -10.33 8.94 1.20
C ASN A 30 -11.31 8.37 2.22
N ASP A 31 -10.81 7.67 3.25
CA ASP A 31 -11.62 7.20 4.36
C ASP A 31 -11.40 8.08 5.57
N HIS A 32 -12.41 8.17 6.43
CA HIS A 32 -12.32 8.96 7.64
C HIS A 32 -11.18 8.50 8.54
N ASN A 33 -10.32 9.43 8.97
CA ASN A 33 -9.19 9.17 9.85
C ASN A 33 -8.09 8.28 9.25
N GLN A 34 -8.09 8.10 7.94
CA GLN A 34 -7.04 7.34 7.28
C GLN A 34 -6.00 8.28 6.70
N ARG A 35 -4.79 7.75 6.51
CA ARG A 35 -3.72 8.44 5.79
C ARG A 35 -3.45 7.72 4.50
N THR A 36 -2.90 8.47 3.54
CA THR A 36 -2.47 7.91 2.26
C THR A 36 -1.01 7.48 2.39
N TYR A 37 -0.74 6.25 2.00
CA TYR A 37 0.62 5.71 1.96
C TYR A 37 1.00 5.43 0.52
N VAL A 38 2.27 5.55 0.18
CA VAL A 38 2.75 5.18 -1.15
C VAL A 38 3.16 3.72 -1.12
N LEU A 39 2.58 2.95 -2.03
CA LEU A 39 2.92 1.55 -2.22
C LEU A 39 3.61 1.37 -3.57
N ARG A 40 4.43 0.33 -3.68
CA ARG A 40 5.09 -0.04 -4.91
C ARG A 40 4.87 -1.52 -5.17
N CYS A 41 4.47 -1.85 -6.40
CA CYS A 41 4.28 -3.24 -6.79
C CYS A 41 5.64 -3.91 -7.03
N GLY A 42 5.87 -5.05 -6.41
CA GLY A 42 7.11 -5.80 -6.59
C GLY A 42 7.22 -6.45 -7.96
N ALA A 43 6.12 -6.60 -8.68
CA ALA A 43 6.14 -7.24 -10.00
C ALA A 43 6.35 -6.25 -11.14
N CYS A 44 5.69 -5.08 -11.11
CA CYS A 44 5.76 -4.12 -12.22
C CYS A 44 6.32 -2.76 -11.81
N ALA A 45 6.67 -2.57 -10.56
CA ALA A 45 7.26 -1.34 -10.02
C ALA A 45 6.33 -0.12 -10.06
N HIS A 46 5.04 -0.32 -10.32
CA HIS A 46 4.07 0.78 -10.31
C HIS A 46 3.90 1.31 -8.89
N GLU A 47 3.95 2.63 -8.73
CA GLU A 47 3.74 3.28 -7.44
C GLU A 47 2.38 3.95 -7.40
N TYR A 48 1.71 3.88 -6.25
CA TYR A 48 0.35 4.42 -6.12
C TYR A 48 0.05 4.67 -4.64
N GLY A 49 -0.97 5.49 -4.39
CA GLY A 49 -1.41 5.76 -3.03
C GLY A 49 -2.49 4.78 -2.58
N ALA A 50 -2.52 4.49 -1.29
CA ALA A 50 -3.53 3.62 -0.70
C ALA A 50 -3.83 4.04 0.72
N ASN A 51 -5.08 3.78 1.17
CA ASN A 51 -5.45 3.99 2.57
C ASN A 51 -4.71 3.01 3.47
N GLY A 52 -4.32 3.46 4.65
CA GLY A 52 -3.62 2.62 5.60
C GLY A 52 -4.39 1.35 5.96
N SER A 53 -5.71 1.41 6.01
CA SER A 53 -6.53 0.25 6.36
C SER A 53 -6.62 -0.79 5.25
N ASP A 54 -6.23 -0.45 4.02
CA ASP A 54 -6.36 -1.33 2.87
C ASP A 54 -5.05 -2.01 2.47
N ILE A 55 -3.93 -1.60 3.03
CA ILE A 55 -2.60 -2.03 2.59
C ILE A 55 -2.45 -3.55 2.59
N TRP A 56 -2.96 -4.22 3.61
CA TRP A 56 -2.76 -5.64 3.79
C TRP A 56 -3.39 -6.48 2.66
N GLN A 57 -4.39 -5.92 1.98
CA GLN A 57 -5.12 -6.63 0.92
C GLN A 57 -4.99 -5.96 -0.44
N ARG A 58 -4.20 -4.87 -0.57
CA ARG A 58 -4.11 -4.15 -1.83
C ARG A 58 -3.49 -5.00 -2.92
N ARG A 59 -4.08 -4.91 -4.11
CA ARG A 59 -3.50 -5.44 -5.33
C ARG A 59 -3.02 -4.29 -6.17
N CYS A 60 -2.04 -4.54 -7.02
CA CYS A 60 -1.54 -3.51 -7.93
C CYS A 60 -2.64 -3.07 -8.89
N PRO A 61 -2.92 -1.79 -8.98
CA PRO A 61 -3.93 -1.31 -9.93
C PRO A 61 -3.49 -1.42 -11.38
N ALA A 62 -2.18 -1.57 -11.64
CA ALA A 62 -1.66 -1.65 -13.00
C ALA A 62 -1.57 -3.08 -13.53
N CYS A 63 -1.19 -4.06 -12.70
CA CYS A 63 -0.94 -5.40 -13.20
C CYS A 63 -1.74 -6.50 -12.50
N ASP A 64 -2.47 -6.20 -11.46
CA ASP A 64 -3.18 -7.22 -10.68
C ASP A 64 -4.67 -6.89 -10.50
N GLY A 65 -5.19 -5.98 -11.28
CA GLY A 65 -6.62 -5.65 -11.25
C GLY A 65 -7.10 -5.00 -9.97
N GLY A 66 -6.21 -4.37 -9.23
CA GLY A 66 -6.58 -3.69 -7.99
C GLY A 66 -7.36 -2.41 -8.25
N ALA A 67 -7.93 -1.85 -7.19
CA ALA A 67 -8.61 -0.58 -7.27
C ALA A 67 -7.61 0.54 -7.58
N GLU A 68 -8.10 1.58 -8.24
CA GLU A 68 -7.27 2.72 -8.61
C GLU A 68 -6.62 3.33 -7.37
N GLY A 69 -5.37 3.78 -7.51
CA GLY A 69 -4.65 4.39 -6.41
C GLY A 69 -5.17 5.76 -6.04
N LEU A 70 -4.87 6.19 -4.83
CA LEU A 70 -5.24 7.51 -4.34
C LEU A 70 -4.20 8.54 -4.79
N PRO A 71 -4.60 9.80 -4.99
CA PRO A 71 -3.66 10.86 -5.30
C PRO A 71 -2.78 11.18 -4.09
N TYR A 72 -1.56 11.59 -4.36
CA TYR A 72 -0.65 12.03 -3.31
C TYR A 72 0.37 13.02 -3.82
#